data_e9602cd3a5234df4388905c56caa62b9
#
_entry.id   e9602cd3a5234df4388905c56caa62b9
#
_cell.length_a   1.000
_cell.length_b   1.000
_cell.length_c   1.000
_cell.angle_alpha   90.00
_cell.angle_beta   90.00
_cell.angle_gamma   90.00
#
_symmetry.space_group_name_H-M   'P 1'
#
loop_
_entity.id
_entity.type
_entity.pdbx_description
1 polymer ?
#
loop_
_entity_poly.entity_id
_entity_poly.type
_entity_poly.pdbx_seq_one_letter_code
_entity_poly.pdbx_strand_id
1 'polypeptide(L)'
;MAIYYNKYGTFTNYKEDSILHRQLRRREQYRRLHGFSAPCLKMPDGSIRNIRITGSHYNFLNYTRMEQLDERTIKRGNKNTAKKKFDFPKFIDSQFWTFHMMEFAEKNGFHVLIDKTRRGGFSYMMAADSANTVNVQSRKVVIHVANDSKYLTMTGGLSDFSINDIKFYEEATPFVRGILSVAKTDFRLGYKLPSGVEADKSWHSSLISVSANNNPDCAIGKDAIKIKVEEVSTMDNFDEFMEVTEPAM
;
A
#
# COMPACT_ATOMS: atom_id res chain seq x y z
N MET A 1 1.83 -4.85 -14.65
CA MET A 1 0.90 -4.32 -15.65
C MET A 1 1.03 -2.82 -15.82
N ALA A 2 1.02 -2.00 -14.78
CA ALA A 2 1.26 -0.55 -14.89
C ALA A 2 2.58 -0.22 -15.60
N ILE A 3 3.67 -0.92 -15.29
CA ILE A 3 4.96 -0.75 -15.98
C ILE A 3 4.81 -1.05 -17.48
N TYR A 4 4.11 -2.12 -17.82
CA TYR A 4 3.88 -2.50 -19.20
C TYR A 4 3.11 -1.42 -19.95
N TYR A 5 2.02 -0.93 -19.36
CA TYR A 5 1.19 0.10 -19.97
C TYR A 5 1.93 1.44 -20.09
N ASN A 6 2.63 1.88 -19.05
CA ASN A 6 3.42 3.10 -19.12
C ASN A 6 4.58 3.01 -20.12
N LYS A 7 5.26 1.86 -20.17
CA LYS A 7 6.37 1.65 -21.11
C LYS A 7 5.93 1.65 -22.57
N TYR A 8 4.77 1.09 -22.86
CA TYR A 8 4.27 0.91 -24.23
C TYR A 8 3.15 1.89 -24.60
N GLY A 9 2.77 2.80 -23.72
CA GLY A 9 1.72 3.80 -23.97
C GLY A 9 0.34 3.19 -24.25
N THR A 10 0.12 1.95 -23.85
CA THR A 10 -1.04 1.15 -24.30
C THR A 10 -2.35 1.69 -23.76
N PHE A 11 -2.36 2.29 -22.55
CA PHE A 11 -3.57 2.87 -21.97
C PHE A 11 -3.95 4.23 -22.59
N THR A 12 -2.98 5.02 -23.00
CA THR A 12 -3.23 6.36 -23.54
C THR A 12 -3.99 6.35 -24.87
N ASN A 13 -4.00 5.21 -25.55
CA ASN A 13 -4.64 5.04 -26.85
C ASN A 13 -6.10 4.54 -26.76
N TYR A 14 -6.59 4.19 -25.59
CA TYR A 14 -7.98 3.71 -25.45
C TYR A 14 -8.90 4.84 -25.03
N LYS A 15 -10.01 4.94 -25.76
CA LYS A 15 -11.07 5.88 -25.40
C LYS A 15 -11.58 5.53 -24.02
N GLU A 16 -11.61 6.53 -23.12
CA GLU A 16 -12.20 6.43 -21.80
C GLU A 16 -13.64 5.93 -21.94
N ASP A 17 -14.07 5.07 -20.99
CA ASP A 17 -15.36 4.36 -21.01
C ASP A 17 -15.64 3.42 -22.17
N SER A 18 -14.68 3.16 -23.05
CA SER A 18 -14.81 2.07 -24.02
C SER A 18 -14.99 0.71 -23.32
N ILE A 19 -15.52 -0.28 -24.05
CA ILE A 19 -15.67 -1.66 -23.53
C ILE A 19 -14.31 -2.19 -23.04
N LEU A 20 -13.25 -1.94 -23.80
CA LEU A 20 -11.90 -2.38 -23.45
C LEU A 20 -11.39 -1.70 -22.18
N HIS A 21 -11.56 -0.38 -22.05
CA HIS A 21 -11.19 0.36 -20.83
C HIS A 21 -11.91 -0.21 -19.60
N ARG A 22 -13.22 -0.46 -19.67
CA ARG A 22 -13.98 -1.06 -18.58
C ARG A 22 -13.51 -2.46 -18.22
N GLN A 23 -13.16 -3.29 -19.21
CA GLN A 23 -12.63 -4.64 -18.97
C GLN A 23 -11.25 -4.58 -18.31
N LEU A 24 -10.35 -3.72 -18.78
CA LEU A 24 -9.02 -3.56 -18.18
C LEU A 24 -9.12 -3.07 -16.73
N ARG A 25 -10.00 -2.10 -16.46
CA ARG A 25 -10.26 -1.61 -15.10
C ARG A 25 -10.76 -2.71 -14.17
N ARG A 26 -11.72 -3.54 -14.63
CA ARG A 26 -12.23 -4.67 -13.84
C ARG A 26 -11.15 -5.70 -13.54
N ARG A 27 -10.33 -6.05 -14.53
CA ARG A 27 -9.23 -7.00 -14.36
C ARG A 27 -8.18 -6.49 -13.37
N GLU A 28 -7.83 -5.21 -13.46
CA GLU A 28 -6.87 -4.59 -12.57
C GLU A 28 -7.40 -4.55 -11.14
N GLN A 29 -8.64 -4.13 -10.96
CA GLN A 29 -9.31 -4.13 -9.66
C GLN A 29 -9.38 -5.55 -9.06
N TYR A 30 -9.72 -6.54 -9.87
CA TYR A 30 -9.75 -7.94 -9.44
C TYR A 30 -8.38 -8.41 -8.93
N ARG A 31 -7.31 -8.15 -9.67
CA ARG A 31 -5.94 -8.52 -9.28
C ARG A 31 -5.49 -7.86 -7.97
N ARG A 32 -5.85 -6.62 -7.78
CA ARG A 32 -5.51 -5.88 -6.56
C ARG A 32 -6.33 -6.30 -5.35
N LEU A 33 -7.54 -6.84 -5.54
CA LEU A 33 -8.37 -7.40 -4.47
C LEU A 33 -8.00 -8.85 -4.14
N HIS A 34 -7.85 -9.69 -5.16
CA HIS A 34 -7.79 -11.15 -4.99
C HIS A 34 -6.41 -11.74 -5.26
N GLY A 35 -5.49 -10.94 -5.74
CA GLY A 35 -4.16 -11.39 -6.12
C GLY A 35 -4.10 -11.88 -7.57
N PHE A 36 -2.96 -12.44 -7.91
CA PHE A 36 -2.64 -12.92 -9.24
C PHE A 36 -1.91 -14.24 -9.17
N SER A 37 -2.31 -15.21 -9.98
CA SER A 37 -1.64 -16.49 -10.12
C SER A 37 -1.07 -16.63 -11.53
N ALA A 38 0.16 -17.10 -11.60
CA ALA A 38 0.83 -17.39 -12.87
C ALA A 38 1.67 -18.65 -12.77
N PRO A 39 1.84 -19.42 -13.87
CA PRO A 39 2.79 -20.50 -13.95
C PRO A 39 4.21 -19.90 -14.01
N CYS A 40 4.96 -20.00 -12.93
CA CYS A 40 6.25 -19.34 -12.85
C CYS A 40 7.34 -20.15 -12.14
N LEU A 41 7.01 -21.30 -11.60
CA LEU A 41 7.99 -22.15 -10.91
C LEU A 41 8.12 -23.48 -11.62
N LYS A 42 9.29 -23.70 -12.27
CA LYS A 42 9.66 -24.99 -12.80
C LYS A 42 10.27 -25.83 -11.66
N MET A 43 9.61 -26.92 -11.33
CA MET A 43 10.06 -27.85 -10.30
C MET A 43 11.20 -28.76 -10.81
N PRO A 44 11.97 -29.41 -9.93
CA PRO A 44 13.02 -30.37 -10.34
C PRO A 44 12.51 -31.53 -11.17
N ASP A 45 11.25 -31.93 -10.99
CA ASP A 45 10.58 -32.98 -11.79
C ASP A 45 10.10 -32.50 -13.16
N GLY A 46 10.40 -31.25 -13.52
CA GLY A 46 9.98 -30.62 -14.77
C GLY A 46 8.55 -30.07 -14.78
N SER A 47 7.76 -30.31 -13.74
CA SER A 47 6.41 -29.74 -13.61
C SER A 47 6.46 -28.22 -13.42
N ILE A 48 5.38 -27.54 -13.84
CA ILE A 48 5.23 -26.10 -13.62
C ILE A 48 4.16 -25.88 -12.56
N ARG A 49 4.53 -25.19 -11.50
CA ARG A 49 3.57 -24.78 -10.46
C ARG A 49 3.16 -23.32 -10.62
N ASN A 50 1.90 -23.07 -10.30
CA ASN A 50 1.39 -21.72 -10.20
C ASN A 50 1.81 -21.13 -8.85
N ILE A 51 2.37 -19.93 -8.88
CA ILE A 51 2.56 -19.11 -7.68
C ILE A 51 1.46 -18.06 -7.67
N ARG A 52 0.75 -17.97 -6.56
CA ARG A 52 -0.20 -16.89 -6.29
C ARG A 52 0.49 -15.82 -5.45
N ILE A 53 0.38 -14.57 -5.86
CA ILE A 53 0.69 -13.41 -5.03
C ILE A 53 -0.60 -12.76 -4.56
N THR A 54 -0.62 -12.20 -3.36
CA THR A 54 -1.80 -11.50 -2.81
C THR A 54 -2.08 -10.20 -3.55
N GLY A 55 -3.25 -9.61 -3.36
CA GLY A 55 -3.60 -8.33 -3.99
C GLY A 55 -2.67 -7.19 -3.56
N SER A 56 -2.32 -7.12 -2.29
CA SER A 56 -1.38 -6.13 -1.75
C SER A 56 0.05 -6.36 -2.26
N HIS A 57 0.49 -7.63 -2.42
CA HIS A 57 1.78 -7.93 -3.02
C HIS A 57 1.81 -7.55 -4.52
N TYR A 58 0.73 -7.82 -5.25
CA TYR A 58 0.59 -7.36 -6.63
C TYR A 58 0.68 -5.83 -6.71
N ASN A 59 0.00 -5.10 -5.82
CA ASN A 59 0.10 -3.65 -5.72
C ASN A 59 1.53 -3.20 -5.44
N PHE A 60 2.19 -3.80 -4.47
CA PHE A 60 3.57 -3.50 -4.08
C PHE A 60 4.53 -3.63 -5.28
N LEU A 61 4.48 -4.72 -6.01
CA LEU A 61 5.38 -4.96 -7.15
C LEU A 61 5.13 -4.04 -8.36
N ASN A 62 3.92 -3.50 -8.51
CA ASN A 62 3.52 -2.77 -9.71
C ASN A 62 3.30 -1.27 -9.49
N TYR A 63 2.99 -0.83 -8.28
CA TYR A 63 2.60 0.55 -7.99
C TYR A 63 3.38 1.20 -6.85
N THR A 64 4.24 0.47 -6.14
CA THR A 64 5.15 1.04 -5.17
C THR A 64 6.49 1.37 -5.82
N ARG A 65 7.03 2.54 -5.49
CA ARG A 65 8.40 2.90 -5.83
C ARG A 65 9.18 3.13 -4.56
N MET A 66 10.31 2.44 -4.43
CA MET A 66 11.14 2.52 -3.25
C MET A 66 12.58 2.94 -3.58
N GLU A 67 13.23 3.58 -2.63
CA GLU A 67 14.63 3.93 -2.76
C GLU A 67 15.49 2.66 -2.70
N GLN A 68 16.28 2.44 -3.73
CA GLN A 68 17.18 1.30 -3.86
C GLN A 68 18.59 1.78 -4.24
N LEU A 69 19.58 0.95 -3.93
CA LEU A 69 20.93 1.20 -4.42
C LEU A 69 21.02 0.84 -5.92
N ASP A 70 21.53 1.76 -6.72
CA ASP A 70 21.83 1.45 -8.12
C ASP A 70 23.17 0.71 -8.21
N GLU A 71 23.08 -0.62 -8.30
CA GLU A 71 24.23 -1.53 -8.35
C GLU A 71 25.21 -1.17 -9.47
N ARG A 72 24.72 -0.59 -10.58
CA ARG A 72 25.55 -0.14 -11.71
C ARG A 72 26.50 1.00 -11.35
N THR A 73 26.21 1.71 -10.27
CA THR A 73 27.06 2.82 -9.78
C THR A 73 28.07 2.40 -8.73
N ILE A 74 28.09 1.12 -8.33
CA ILE A 74 29.03 0.61 -7.36
C ILE A 74 30.43 0.60 -7.98
N LYS A 75 31.34 1.37 -7.39
CA LYS A 75 32.73 1.42 -7.80
C LYS A 75 33.59 0.44 -6.98
N ARG A 76 34.36 -0.43 -7.67
CA ARG A 76 35.32 -1.36 -7.05
C ARG A 76 34.73 -2.23 -5.92
N GLY A 77 33.45 -2.64 -6.03
CA GLY A 77 32.78 -3.43 -5.00
C GLY A 77 32.39 -2.69 -3.71
N ASN A 78 32.68 -1.40 -3.61
CA ASN A 78 32.32 -0.61 -2.44
C ASN A 78 30.87 -0.11 -2.55
N LYS A 79 29.95 -0.75 -1.80
CA LYS A 79 28.51 -0.39 -1.77
C LYS A 79 28.23 1.04 -1.30
N ASN A 80 29.15 1.64 -0.54
CA ASN A 80 29.01 3.02 -0.08
C ASN A 80 29.12 4.05 -1.22
N THR A 81 29.62 3.64 -2.38
CA THR A 81 29.70 4.50 -3.57
C THR A 81 28.45 4.41 -4.45
N ALA A 82 27.54 3.50 -4.14
CA ALA A 82 26.32 3.33 -4.92
C ALA A 82 25.41 4.56 -4.80
N LYS A 83 24.94 5.05 -5.94
CA LYS A 83 23.89 6.06 -5.97
C LYS A 83 22.56 5.42 -5.62
N LYS A 84 21.69 6.19 -4.99
CA LYS A 84 20.32 5.79 -4.74
C LYS A 84 19.46 6.12 -5.95
N LYS A 85 18.51 5.25 -6.26
CA LYS A 85 17.49 5.45 -7.29
C LYS A 85 16.13 5.02 -6.76
N PHE A 86 15.07 5.62 -7.26
CA PHE A 86 13.72 5.13 -7.07
C PHE A 86 13.38 4.12 -8.16
N ASP A 87 13.03 2.90 -7.74
CA ASP A 87 12.68 1.81 -8.67
C ASP A 87 11.59 0.93 -8.06
N PHE A 88 11.00 0.07 -8.88
CA PHE A 88 10.02 -0.90 -8.41
C PHE A 88 10.68 -1.96 -7.53
N PRO A 89 9.96 -2.46 -6.51
CA PRO A 89 10.46 -3.56 -5.68
C PRO A 89 10.81 -4.78 -6.52
N LYS A 90 11.87 -5.46 -6.12
CA LYS A 90 12.18 -6.80 -6.62
C LYS A 90 11.33 -7.81 -5.85
N PHE A 91 10.97 -8.92 -6.50
CA PHE A 91 10.34 -10.04 -5.80
C PHE A 91 11.34 -10.68 -4.84
N ILE A 92 10.99 -10.80 -3.57
CA ILE A 92 11.81 -11.40 -2.50
C ILE A 92 10.91 -12.33 -1.68
N ASP A 93 11.42 -13.52 -1.35
CA ASP A 93 10.67 -14.57 -0.64
C ASP A 93 10.12 -14.09 0.72
N SER A 94 10.90 -13.34 1.49
CA SER A 94 10.43 -12.80 2.77
C SER A 94 9.23 -11.88 2.61
N GLN A 95 9.21 -11.05 1.56
CA GLN A 95 8.08 -10.18 1.25
C GLN A 95 6.86 -10.98 0.80
N PHE A 96 7.08 -12.02 -0.02
CA PHE A 96 6.03 -12.94 -0.44
C PHE A 96 5.32 -13.56 0.78
N TRP A 97 6.08 -14.12 1.71
CA TRP A 97 5.51 -14.73 2.92
C TRP A 97 4.82 -13.71 3.82
N THR A 98 5.40 -12.52 3.98
CA THR A 98 4.78 -11.46 4.78
C THR A 98 3.42 -11.04 4.25
N PHE A 99 3.29 -10.81 2.94
CA PHE A 99 1.98 -10.47 2.37
C PHE A 99 0.97 -11.61 2.49
N HIS A 100 1.40 -12.86 2.40
CA HIS A 100 0.52 -14.01 2.64
C HIS A 100 0.07 -14.11 4.09
N MET A 101 0.96 -13.87 5.05
CA MET A 101 0.63 -13.85 6.47
C MET A 101 -0.36 -12.72 6.79
N MET A 102 -0.15 -11.53 6.23
CA MET A 102 -1.07 -10.40 6.39
C MET A 102 -2.46 -10.72 5.82
N GLU A 103 -2.55 -11.29 4.61
CA GLU A 103 -3.83 -11.69 4.01
C GLU A 103 -4.52 -12.81 4.82
N PHE A 104 -3.76 -13.77 5.33
CA PHE A 104 -4.29 -14.83 6.17
C PHE A 104 -4.86 -14.28 7.48
N ALA A 105 -4.12 -13.42 8.15
CA ALA A 105 -4.56 -12.78 9.38
C ALA A 105 -5.83 -11.94 9.19
N GLU A 106 -5.86 -11.12 8.12
CA GLU A 106 -7.05 -10.33 7.78
C GLU A 106 -8.30 -11.20 7.55
N LYS A 107 -8.15 -12.33 6.85
CA LYS A 107 -9.27 -13.25 6.59
C LYS A 107 -9.79 -14.00 7.82
N ASN A 108 -8.95 -14.15 8.83
CA ASN A 108 -9.26 -14.92 10.03
C ASN A 108 -9.44 -14.05 11.28
N GLY A 109 -9.40 -12.73 11.16
CA GLY A 109 -9.54 -11.81 12.28
C GLY A 109 -8.37 -11.88 13.25
N PHE A 110 -7.14 -12.08 12.76
CA PHE A 110 -5.94 -12.12 13.60
C PHE A 110 -5.14 -10.84 13.47
N HIS A 111 -4.46 -10.46 14.56
CA HIS A 111 -3.43 -9.45 14.53
C HIS A 111 -2.11 -10.01 14.01
N VAL A 112 -1.29 -9.16 13.41
CA VAL A 112 0.05 -9.53 12.94
C VAL A 112 1.08 -8.63 13.60
N LEU A 113 1.96 -9.23 14.39
CA LEU A 113 3.16 -8.57 14.89
C LEU A 113 4.34 -9.00 14.02
N ILE A 114 5.07 -8.02 13.48
CA ILE A 114 6.23 -8.26 12.62
C ILE A 114 7.47 -7.73 13.32
N ASP A 115 8.30 -8.64 13.80
CA ASP A 115 9.65 -8.31 14.21
C ASP A 115 10.57 -8.26 12.97
N LYS A 116 11.23 -7.16 12.76
CA LYS A 116 11.97 -6.88 11.52
C LYS A 116 13.37 -6.37 11.77
N THR A 117 14.29 -6.79 10.94
CA THR A 117 15.60 -6.13 10.84
C THR A 117 15.48 -4.79 10.12
N ARG A 118 16.35 -3.84 10.44
CA ARG A 118 16.44 -2.57 9.71
C ARG A 118 16.66 -2.80 8.22
N ARG A 119 16.03 -1.99 7.38
CA ARG A 119 16.14 -1.97 5.91
C ARG A 119 15.50 -3.15 5.19
N GLY A 120 14.61 -3.91 5.83
CA GLY A 120 13.84 -5.00 5.18
C GLY A 120 12.72 -4.52 4.24
N GLY A 121 12.48 -3.23 4.16
CA GLY A 121 11.44 -2.66 3.30
C GLY A 121 10.00 -2.82 3.85
N PHE A 122 9.84 -3.19 5.11
CA PHE A 122 8.52 -3.47 5.71
C PHE A 122 7.59 -2.27 5.75
N SER A 123 8.10 -1.07 6.05
CA SER A 123 7.27 0.15 6.01
C SER A 123 6.73 0.42 4.60
N TYR A 124 7.49 0.13 3.54
CA TYR A 124 6.99 0.17 2.16
C TYR A 124 5.91 -0.88 1.88
N MET A 125 6.05 -2.10 2.45
CA MET A 125 5.04 -3.15 2.30
C MET A 125 3.74 -2.79 3.01
N MET A 126 3.82 -2.28 4.24
CA MET A 126 2.67 -1.78 5.00
C MET A 126 2.00 -0.60 4.29
N ALA A 127 2.80 0.31 3.75
CA ALA A 127 2.32 1.43 2.95
C ALA A 127 1.58 0.98 1.69
N ALA A 128 2.14 0.02 0.96
CA ALA A 128 1.53 -0.55 -0.24
C ALA A 128 0.21 -1.26 0.06
N ASP A 129 0.11 -1.99 1.18
CA ASP A 129 -1.13 -2.62 1.61
C ASP A 129 -2.20 -1.58 1.97
N SER A 130 -1.83 -0.52 2.69
CA SER A 130 -2.73 0.60 3.01
C SER A 130 -3.21 1.33 1.76
N ALA A 131 -2.28 1.69 0.87
CA ALA A 131 -2.59 2.31 -0.41
C ALA A 131 -3.51 1.44 -1.28
N ASN A 132 -3.25 0.13 -1.32
CA ASN A 132 -4.09 -0.82 -2.02
C ASN A 132 -5.51 -0.82 -1.45
N THR A 133 -5.65 -0.93 -0.14
CA THR A 133 -6.95 -0.99 0.55
C THR A 133 -7.81 0.22 0.20
N VAL A 134 -7.31 1.44 0.43
CA VAL A 134 -8.11 2.67 0.21
C VAL A 134 -8.36 2.97 -1.27
N ASN A 135 -7.49 2.52 -2.16
CA ASN A 135 -7.61 2.79 -3.60
C ASN A 135 -8.50 1.77 -4.32
N VAL A 136 -8.58 0.53 -3.84
CA VAL A 136 -9.35 -0.54 -4.50
C VAL A 136 -10.75 -0.70 -3.93
N GLN A 137 -10.94 -0.37 -2.65
CA GLN A 137 -12.20 -0.47 -1.95
C GLN A 137 -12.72 0.93 -1.60
N SER A 138 -13.97 1.21 -1.96
CA SER A 138 -14.63 2.48 -1.60
C SER A 138 -15.09 2.47 -0.14
N ARG A 139 -15.20 3.66 0.45
CA ARG A 139 -15.69 3.87 1.82
C ARG A 139 -14.89 3.10 2.88
N LYS A 140 -13.57 2.99 2.67
CA LYS A 140 -12.68 2.32 3.61
C LYS A 140 -11.73 3.30 4.27
N VAL A 141 -11.54 3.11 5.56
CA VAL A 141 -10.61 3.89 6.38
C VAL A 141 -9.47 3.00 6.79
N VAL A 142 -8.25 3.46 6.57
CA VAL A 142 -7.04 2.85 7.12
C VAL A 142 -6.40 3.86 8.07
N ILE A 143 -6.08 3.43 9.28
CA ILE A 143 -5.41 4.27 10.27
C ILE A 143 -3.96 3.84 10.40
N HIS A 144 -3.06 4.81 10.33
CA HIS A 144 -1.66 4.66 10.70
C HIS A 144 -1.45 5.26 12.08
N VAL A 145 -0.84 4.49 12.96
CA VAL A 145 -0.53 4.88 14.34
C VAL A 145 0.97 4.75 14.57
N ALA A 146 1.54 5.68 15.30
CA ALA A 146 2.88 5.57 15.87
C ALA A 146 2.94 6.41 17.13
N ASN A 147 3.92 6.16 18.00
CA ASN A 147 4.13 6.99 19.17
C ASN A 147 4.38 8.45 18.78
N ASP A 148 5.24 8.69 17.79
CA ASP A 148 5.57 10.03 17.29
C ASP A 148 5.14 10.19 15.82
N SER A 149 4.48 11.29 15.53
CA SER A 149 3.99 11.64 14.18
C SER A 149 5.09 11.68 13.12
N LYS A 150 6.36 11.84 13.50
CA LYS A 150 7.49 11.78 12.56
C LYS A 150 7.59 10.45 11.82
N TYR A 151 7.24 9.33 12.47
CA TYR A 151 7.24 8.01 11.82
C TYR A 151 6.13 7.83 10.79
N LEU A 152 5.14 8.71 10.79
CA LEU A 152 3.98 8.68 9.92
C LEU A 152 4.04 9.71 8.79
N THR A 153 4.13 10.99 9.14
CA THR A 153 3.84 12.09 8.21
C THR A 153 5.08 12.80 7.67
N MET A 154 6.25 12.64 8.30
CA MET A 154 7.49 13.18 7.73
C MET A 154 7.89 12.40 6.47
N THR A 155 8.77 13.00 5.68
CA THR A 155 9.33 12.34 4.50
C THR A 155 9.97 11.02 4.89
N GLY A 156 9.49 9.93 4.29
CA GLY A 156 9.92 8.57 4.62
C GLY A 156 9.12 7.90 5.74
N GLY A 157 8.08 8.54 6.26
CA GLY A 157 7.13 7.93 7.19
C GLY A 157 6.08 7.05 6.48
N LEU A 158 5.38 6.23 7.24
CA LEU A 158 4.44 5.23 6.71
C LEU A 158 3.34 5.86 5.84
N SER A 159 2.75 6.95 6.31
CA SER A 159 1.68 7.63 5.57
C SER A 159 2.22 8.37 4.34
N ASP A 160 3.43 8.92 4.43
CA ASP A 160 4.10 9.54 3.29
C ASP A 160 4.32 8.53 2.16
N PHE A 161 4.79 7.33 2.49
CA PHE A 161 4.94 6.25 1.51
C PHE A 161 3.61 5.84 0.89
N SER A 162 2.56 5.64 1.72
CA SER A 162 1.23 5.25 1.24
C SER A 162 0.62 6.28 0.29
N ILE A 163 0.73 7.56 0.64
CA ILE A 163 0.24 8.67 -0.19
C ILE A 163 1.00 8.75 -1.51
N ASN A 164 2.32 8.53 -1.49
CA ASN A 164 3.14 8.52 -2.70
C ASN A 164 2.76 7.34 -3.62
N ASP A 165 2.46 6.17 -3.08
CA ASP A 165 1.96 5.02 -3.86
C ASP A 165 0.60 5.31 -4.49
N ILE A 166 -0.33 5.94 -3.73
CA ILE A 166 -1.63 6.34 -4.25
C ILE A 166 -1.48 7.35 -5.39
N LYS A 167 -0.69 8.40 -5.18
CA LYS A 167 -0.42 9.42 -6.20
C LYS A 167 0.20 8.80 -7.45
N PHE A 168 1.18 7.92 -7.27
CA PHE A 168 1.79 7.23 -8.39
C PHE A 168 0.77 6.38 -9.17
N TYR A 169 -0.14 5.68 -8.50
CA TYR A 169 -1.21 4.94 -9.16
C TYR A 169 -2.16 5.86 -9.95
N GLU A 170 -2.57 7.00 -9.36
CA GLU A 170 -3.43 7.99 -10.02
C GLU A 170 -2.77 8.59 -11.28
N GLU A 171 -1.44 8.79 -11.24
CA GLU A 171 -0.66 9.30 -12.38
C GLU A 171 -0.35 8.21 -13.44
N ALA A 172 -0.09 6.99 -12.97
CA ALA A 172 0.37 5.89 -13.82
C ALA A 172 -0.75 5.17 -14.55
N THR A 173 -2.00 5.36 -14.15
CA THR A 173 -3.15 4.64 -14.72
C THR A 173 -4.31 5.59 -15.06
N PRO A 174 -5.17 5.23 -16.02
CA PRO A 174 -6.38 5.98 -16.30
C PRO A 174 -7.51 5.68 -15.31
N PHE A 175 -7.27 4.90 -14.26
CA PHE A 175 -8.30 4.43 -13.32
C PHE A 175 -8.36 5.28 -12.06
N VAL A 176 -8.35 6.59 -12.23
CA VAL A 176 -8.32 7.59 -11.17
C VAL A 176 -9.56 7.54 -10.26
N ARG A 177 -9.33 7.79 -8.98
CA ARG A 177 -10.38 7.94 -7.95
C ARG A 177 -10.62 9.40 -7.59
N GLY A 178 -9.65 10.25 -7.93
CA GLY A 178 -9.57 11.62 -7.50
C GLY A 178 -9.02 11.76 -6.07
N ILE A 179 -8.49 12.93 -5.77
CA ILE A 179 -7.92 13.27 -4.47
C ILE A 179 -8.65 14.48 -3.92
N LEU A 180 -9.38 14.29 -2.81
CA LEU A 180 -10.13 15.35 -2.12
C LEU A 180 -9.27 16.13 -1.14
N SER A 181 -8.39 15.43 -0.41
CA SER A 181 -7.49 16.02 0.57
C SER A 181 -6.10 15.43 0.43
N VAL A 182 -5.10 16.29 0.44
CA VAL A 182 -3.66 15.91 0.40
C VAL A 182 -2.99 15.99 1.77
N ALA A 183 -3.75 16.30 2.83
CA ALA A 183 -3.20 16.37 4.18
C ALA A 183 -2.71 14.99 4.61
N LYS A 184 -1.45 14.91 5.07
CA LYS A 184 -0.85 13.64 5.50
C LYS A 184 -1.48 13.05 6.76
N THR A 185 -2.20 13.87 7.53
CA THR A 185 -2.96 13.45 8.71
C THR A 185 -4.36 12.94 8.38
N ASP A 186 -4.92 13.37 7.23
CA ASP A 186 -6.26 12.99 6.76
C ASP A 186 -6.30 13.08 5.23
N PHE A 187 -5.70 12.09 4.59
CA PHE A 187 -5.69 11.98 3.13
C PHE A 187 -6.97 11.30 2.66
N ARG A 188 -7.67 11.91 1.70
CA ARG A 188 -8.97 11.40 1.23
C ARG A 188 -9.00 11.24 -0.29
N LEU A 189 -9.57 10.11 -0.71
CA LEU A 189 -9.88 9.82 -2.11
C LEU A 189 -11.35 10.12 -2.40
N GLY A 190 -11.58 10.75 -3.54
CA GLY A 190 -12.90 11.11 -4.02
C GLY A 190 -12.90 12.36 -4.89
N TYR A 191 -14.08 12.88 -5.18
CA TYR A 191 -14.23 14.10 -5.99
C TYR A 191 -15.39 14.96 -5.50
N LYS A 192 -15.31 16.26 -5.80
CA LYS A 192 -16.36 17.25 -5.51
C LYS A 192 -17.16 17.53 -6.77
N LEU A 193 -18.43 17.85 -6.56
CA LEU A 193 -19.31 18.44 -7.58
C LEU A 193 -18.87 19.90 -7.86
N PRO A 194 -19.32 20.49 -8.99
CA PRO A 194 -19.07 21.90 -9.27
C PRO A 194 -19.55 22.86 -8.15
N SER A 195 -20.52 22.42 -7.36
CA SER A 195 -21.02 23.13 -6.17
C SER A 195 -20.01 23.17 -5.00
N GLY A 196 -18.89 22.45 -5.10
CA GLY A 196 -17.89 22.32 -4.02
C GLY A 196 -18.20 21.24 -2.97
N VAL A 197 -19.38 20.64 -3.04
CA VAL A 197 -19.81 19.55 -2.14
C VAL A 197 -19.25 18.22 -2.65
N GLU A 198 -18.85 17.33 -1.74
CA GLU A 198 -18.41 15.98 -2.12
C GLU A 198 -19.59 15.19 -2.72
N ALA A 199 -19.36 14.52 -3.83
CA ALA A 199 -20.39 13.77 -4.51
C ALA A 199 -20.75 12.48 -3.75
N ASP A 200 -22.02 12.13 -3.63
CA ASP A 200 -22.49 10.89 -2.97
C ASP A 200 -21.89 9.62 -3.58
N LYS A 201 -21.60 9.66 -4.88
CA LYS A 201 -20.95 8.58 -5.62
C LYS A 201 -19.43 8.66 -5.62
N SER A 202 -18.85 9.57 -4.84
CA SER A 202 -17.43 9.71 -4.66
C SER A 202 -16.84 8.45 -4.00
N TRP A 203 -15.50 8.32 -4.02
CA TRP A 203 -14.83 7.12 -3.52
C TRP A 203 -14.89 6.99 -1.99
N HIS A 204 -14.82 8.11 -1.26
CA HIS A 204 -14.97 8.22 0.19
C HIS A 204 -14.01 7.36 1.03
N SER A 205 -12.87 6.97 0.49
CA SER A 205 -11.88 6.25 1.28
C SER A 205 -10.81 7.18 1.82
N SER A 206 -10.31 6.90 3.00
CA SER A 206 -9.33 7.76 3.66
C SER A 206 -8.18 6.98 4.32
N LEU A 207 -7.07 7.69 4.45
CA LEU A 207 -5.90 7.26 5.19
C LEU A 207 -5.64 8.31 6.26
N ILE A 208 -5.77 7.90 7.51
CA ILE A 208 -5.68 8.76 8.68
C ILE A 208 -4.40 8.44 9.45
N SER A 209 -3.67 9.47 9.85
CA SER A 209 -2.45 9.33 10.65
C SER A 209 -2.67 9.94 12.00
N VAL A 210 -2.44 9.18 13.04
CA VAL A 210 -2.61 9.61 14.43
C VAL A 210 -1.38 9.26 15.28
N SER A 211 -1.02 10.14 16.19
CA SER A 211 0.03 9.87 17.15
C SER A 211 -0.60 9.34 18.44
N ALA A 212 -0.07 8.23 18.94
CA ALA A 212 -0.49 7.63 20.19
C ALA A 212 0.25 8.19 21.41
N ASN A 213 1.08 9.20 21.23
CA ASN A 213 1.87 9.81 22.32
C ASN A 213 0.97 10.20 23.49
N ASN A 214 1.01 9.42 24.56
CA ASN A 214 0.17 9.55 25.75
C ASN A 214 -1.36 9.58 25.50
N ASN A 215 -1.81 9.03 24.37
CA ASN A 215 -3.23 8.96 24.01
C ASN A 215 -3.57 7.60 23.36
N PRO A 216 -3.87 6.57 24.19
CA PRO A 216 -4.25 5.25 23.67
C PRO A 216 -5.54 5.27 22.85
N ASP A 217 -6.44 6.22 23.11
CA ASP A 217 -7.76 6.35 22.46
C ASP A 217 -7.69 6.99 21.06
N CYS A 218 -6.50 7.27 20.55
CA CYS A 218 -6.31 8.07 19.32
C CYS A 218 -6.99 7.48 18.07
N ALA A 219 -7.24 6.18 18.03
CA ALA A 219 -7.87 5.49 16.92
C ALA A 219 -9.36 5.20 17.12
N ILE A 220 -9.93 5.45 18.31
CA ILE A 220 -11.33 5.17 18.62
C ILE A 220 -12.28 6.01 17.77
N GLY A 221 -13.43 5.42 17.39
CA GLY A 221 -14.52 6.09 16.70
C GLY A 221 -14.26 6.40 15.23
N LYS A 222 -13.24 5.81 14.61
CA LYS A 222 -12.88 6.07 13.21
C LYS A 222 -13.33 5.00 12.22
N ASP A 223 -14.02 3.96 12.66
CA ASP A 223 -14.56 2.85 11.83
C ASP A 223 -13.55 2.34 10.79
N ALA A 224 -12.35 2.01 11.27
CA ALA A 224 -11.24 1.59 10.44
C ALA A 224 -11.33 0.12 10.06
N ILE A 225 -11.06 -0.20 8.79
CA ILE A 225 -10.93 -1.61 8.36
C ILE A 225 -9.55 -2.19 8.70
N LYS A 226 -8.55 -1.32 8.83
CA LYS A 226 -7.17 -1.69 9.19
C LYS A 226 -6.53 -0.61 10.05
N ILE A 227 -5.83 -1.04 11.08
CA ILE A 227 -4.94 -0.20 11.86
C ILE A 227 -3.52 -0.71 11.67
N LYS A 228 -2.61 0.17 11.29
CA LYS A 228 -1.19 -0.13 11.09
C LYS A 228 -0.38 0.65 12.12
N VAL A 229 0.29 -0.06 13.00
CA VAL A 229 1.13 0.53 14.03
C VAL A 229 2.60 0.43 13.62
N GLU A 230 3.29 1.57 13.52
CA GLU A 230 4.72 1.64 13.18
C GLU A 230 5.53 1.87 14.46
N GLU A 231 6.67 1.19 14.59
CA GLU A 231 7.60 1.30 15.71
C GLU A 231 6.92 1.03 17.08
N VAL A 232 6.17 -0.07 17.18
CA VAL A 232 5.44 -0.49 18.41
C VAL A 232 6.33 -0.47 19.66
N SER A 233 7.61 -0.84 19.54
CA SER A 233 8.56 -0.85 20.65
C SER A 233 8.82 0.53 21.28
N THR A 234 8.36 1.60 20.65
CA THR A 234 8.49 2.97 21.19
C THR A 234 7.22 3.46 21.89
N MET A 235 6.17 2.64 21.93
CA MET A 235 4.89 2.98 22.56
C MET A 235 4.85 2.43 23.99
N ASP A 236 4.93 3.31 24.97
CA ASP A 236 4.87 2.93 26.40
C ASP A 236 3.49 2.41 26.82
N ASN A 237 2.44 2.83 26.10
CA ASN A 237 1.03 2.51 26.36
C ASN A 237 0.43 1.54 25.30
N PHE A 238 1.23 0.67 24.70
CA PHE A 238 0.77 -0.20 23.61
C PHE A 238 -0.31 -1.19 24.07
N ASP A 239 -0.17 -1.76 25.27
CA ASP A 239 -1.16 -2.71 25.80
C ASP A 239 -2.52 -2.03 25.99
N GLU A 240 -2.54 -0.83 26.58
CA GLU A 240 -3.74 -0.02 26.75
C GLU A 240 -4.34 0.37 25.39
N PHE A 241 -3.50 0.75 24.42
CA PHE A 241 -3.95 1.00 23.05
C PHE A 241 -4.63 -0.22 22.42
N MET A 242 -4.09 -1.42 22.62
CA MET A 242 -4.70 -2.66 22.10
C MET A 242 -6.03 -2.94 22.77
N GLU A 243 -6.14 -2.81 24.10
CA GLU A 243 -7.39 -3.02 24.84
C GLU A 243 -8.54 -2.14 24.36
N VAL A 244 -8.26 -0.89 24.00
CA VAL A 244 -9.30 0.06 23.56
C VAL A 244 -9.60 0.00 22.06
N THR A 245 -8.68 -0.52 21.25
CA THR A 245 -8.89 -0.62 19.79
C THR A 245 -9.43 -1.98 19.34
N GLU A 246 -9.18 -3.05 20.07
CA GLU A 246 -9.62 -4.41 19.73
C GLU A 246 -11.15 -4.55 19.62
N PRO A 247 -11.98 -3.96 20.49
CA PRO A 247 -13.43 -3.99 20.34
C PRO A 247 -13.99 -3.20 19.15
N ALA A 248 -13.18 -2.34 18.54
CA ALA A 248 -13.58 -1.44 17.44
C ALA A 248 -13.25 -2.02 16.05
N MET A 249 -12.61 -3.17 15.98
CA MET A 249 -12.24 -3.90 14.77
C MET A 249 -13.11 -5.13 14.58
#